data_1050c76bdb4d2df72fdb35ded5b7a0cb
#
_entry.id   1050c76bdb4d2df72fdb35ded5b7a0cb
#
_cell.length_a   1.000
_cell.length_b   1.000
_cell.length_c   1.000
_cell.angle_alpha   90.00
_cell.angle_beta   90.00
_cell.angle_gamma   90.00
#
_symmetry.space_group_name_H-M   'P 1'
#
loop_
_entity.id
_entity.type
_entity.pdbx_description
1 polymer ?
#
loop_
_entity_poly.entity_id
_entity_poly.type
_entity_poly.pdbx_seq_one_letter_code
_entity_poly.pdbx_strand_id
1 'polypeptide(L)'
;MAYIQDKNGKYKRTVRCGFCYKIGHNKSSCPEKKQMHQDSIAKYKKMLEEEDLTVLDRQHTERLLASHTKQLDKSNNRGKNRRCGFCGDFGHTRRTCKERKDKLAEKLEQTLDVRERMRDALLDIGYGPGALVNVTVRDTRYLDGVLGVVKSVDFKEMQQNHVYDGGSWAPMHNHNVTVKLLQPIKDYWGTEYDEVNVSMPISVLNLDGHELHHGFVASMRDRDHLSTLVSSSECSKKSFNSDDFDTELVSKWVLKNIVDP
;
A
#
# COMPACT_ATOMS: atom_id res chain seq x y z
N MET A 1 31.47 -3.70 -6.29
CA MET A 1 30.09 -3.66 -6.81
C MET A 1 30.17 -3.49 -8.31
N ALA A 2 29.33 -4.17 -9.07
CA ALA A 2 29.32 -4.07 -10.52
C ALA A 2 28.09 -3.27 -10.98
N TYR A 3 28.23 -2.50 -12.06
CA TYR A 3 27.18 -1.74 -12.68
C TYR A 3 27.03 -2.19 -14.12
N ILE A 4 25.78 -2.26 -14.61
CA ILE A 4 25.47 -2.52 -16.01
C ILE A 4 24.68 -1.30 -16.51
N GLN A 5 25.04 -0.83 -17.70
CA GLN A 5 24.27 0.19 -18.40
C GLN A 5 23.09 -0.47 -19.14
N ASP A 6 21.87 0.01 -18.93
CA ASP A 6 20.69 -0.48 -19.64
C ASP A 6 20.60 0.16 -21.04
N LYS A 7 19.62 -0.29 -21.84
CA LYS A 7 19.40 0.21 -23.22
C LYS A 7 19.16 1.72 -23.31
N ASN A 8 18.82 2.35 -22.19
CA ASN A 8 18.54 3.79 -22.07
C ASN A 8 19.72 4.58 -21.47
N GLY A 9 20.89 3.96 -21.35
CA GLY A 9 22.09 4.60 -20.81
C GLY A 9 22.12 4.71 -19.28
N LYS A 10 21.10 4.22 -18.56
CA LYS A 10 21.06 4.29 -17.09
C LYS A 10 21.87 3.15 -16.47
N TYR A 11 22.71 3.48 -15.49
CA TYR A 11 23.46 2.50 -14.72
C TYR A 11 22.57 1.81 -13.69
N LYS A 12 22.47 0.49 -13.81
CA LYS A 12 21.81 -0.36 -12.80
C LYS A 12 22.84 -1.10 -11.97
N ARG A 13 22.65 -1.06 -10.65
CA ARG A 13 23.46 -1.84 -9.72
C ARG A 13 23.19 -3.33 -9.93
N THR A 14 24.25 -4.12 -10.15
CA THR A 14 24.13 -5.53 -10.36
C THR A 14 25.05 -6.31 -9.43
N VAL A 15 24.77 -7.60 -9.27
CA VAL A 15 25.56 -8.51 -8.43
C VAL A 15 26.56 -9.25 -9.32
N ARG A 16 27.83 -9.28 -8.89
CA ARG A 16 28.85 -10.15 -9.47
C ARG A 16 28.89 -11.46 -8.71
N CYS A 17 28.82 -12.57 -9.43
CA CYS A 17 28.88 -13.91 -8.84
C CYS A 17 30.24 -14.17 -8.20
N GLY A 18 30.27 -14.53 -6.92
CA GLY A 18 31.53 -14.89 -6.22
C GLY A 18 32.04 -16.29 -6.56
N PHE A 19 31.51 -16.96 -7.59
CA PHE A 19 31.97 -18.26 -8.09
C PHE A 19 32.51 -18.16 -9.53
N CYS A 20 31.67 -17.72 -10.48
CA CYS A 20 32.07 -17.61 -11.89
C CYS A 20 32.48 -16.19 -12.30
N TYR A 21 32.39 -15.23 -11.40
CA TYR A 21 32.68 -13.81 -11.61
C TYR A 21 31.85 -13.12 -12.67
N LYS A 22 30.87 -13.80 -13.29
CA LYS A 22 29.91 -13.18 -14.22
C LYS A 22 28.89 -12.30 -13.49
N ILE A 23 28.35 -11.33 -14.22
CA ILE A 23 27.41 -10.36 -13.72
C ILE A 23 25.97 -10.87 -13.92
N GLY A 24 25.03 -10.45 -13.05
CA GLY A 24 23.59 -10.72 -13.21
C GLY A 24 23.05 -11.82 -12.29
N HIS A 25 23.91 -12.53 -11.55
CA HIS A 25 23.49 -13.54 -10.58
C HIS A 25 24.46 -13.61 -9.40
N ASN A 26 24.04 -14.21 -8.31
CA ASN A 26 24.89 -14.47 -7.14
C ASN A 26 25.42 -15.91 -7.11
N LYS A 27 26.38 -16.20 -6.22
CA LYS A 27 26.99 -17.54 -6.05
C LYS A 27 25.95 -18.66 -5.85
N SER A 28 24.82 -18.36 -5.23
CA SER A 28 23.80 -19.36 -4.90
C SER A 28 22.84 -19.69 -6.04
N SER A 29 22.72 -18.83 -7.04
CA SER A 29 21.94 -19.05 -8.28
C SER A 29 22.82 -19.27 -9.50
N CYS A 30 24.12 -19.49 -9.28
CA CYS A 30 25.09 -19.65 -10.34
C CYS A 30 24.86 -20.97 -11.13
N PRO A 31 24.60 -20.89 -12.46
CA PRO A 31 24.41 -22.10 -13.27
C PRO A 31 25.68 -22.95 -13.36
N GLU A 32 26.84 -22.30 -13.49
CA GLU A 32 28.13 -23.04 -13.55
C GLU A 32 28.42 -23.78 -12.25
N LYS A 33 28.05 -23.23 -11.10
CA LYS A 33 28.17 -23.93 -9.82
C LYS A 33 27.24 -25.15 -9.74
N LYS A 34 26.02 -25.02 -10.28
CA LYS A 34 25.09 -26.15 -10.35
C LYS A 34 25.63 -27.24 -11.24
N GLN A 35 26.13 -26.87 -12.42
CA GLN A 35 26.76 -27.80 -13.34
C GLN A 35 27.95 -28.55 -12.70
N MET A 36 28.85 -27.83 -12.03
CA MET A 36 29.97 -28.43 -11.28
C MET A 36 29.49 -29.49 -10.27
N HIS A 37 28.39 -29.23 -9.55
CA HIS A 37 27.86 -30.23 -8.62
C HIS A 37 27.26 -31.43 -9.35
N GLN A 38 26.58 -31.24 -10.49
CA GLN A 38 26.08 -32.35 -11.33
C GLN A 38 27.19 -33.22 -11.89
N ASP A 39 28.23 -32.59 -12.41
CA ASP A 39 29.41 -33.30 -12.96
C ASP A 39 30.13 -34.09 -11.86
N SER A 40 30.28 -33.47 -10.66
CA SER A 40 30.86 -34.14 -9.51
C SER A 40 30.04 -35.38 -9.07
N ILE A 41 28.70 -35.24 -9.05
CA ILE A 41 27.79 -36.35 -8.72
C ILE A 41 27.94 -37.47 -9.74
N ALA A 42 27.97 -37.14 -11.02
CA ALA A 42 28.15 -38.14 -12.09
C ALA A 42 29.51 -38.86 -11.95
N LYS A 43 30.59 -38.10 -11.69
CA LYS A 43 31.93 -38.63 -11.46
C LYS A 43 31.96 -39.59 -10.27
N TYR A 44 31.45 -39.19 -9.10
CA TYR A 44 31.49 -40.04 -7.91
C TYR A 44 30.61 -41.28 -8.03
N LYS A 45 29.48 -41.22 -8.74
CA LYS A 45 28.65 -42.39 -9.04
C LYS A 45 29.44 -43.40 -9.86
N LYS A 46 30.12 -42.94 -10.93
CA LYS A 46 30.95 -43.80 -11.76
C LYS A 46 32.09 -44.45 -10.96
N MET A 47 32.76 -43.69 -10.08
CA MET A 47 33.81 -44.23 -9.20
C MET A 47 33.27 -45.31 -8.26
N LEU A 48 32.04 -45.22 -7.77
CA LEU A 48 31.44 -46.24 -6.90
C LEU A 48 31.05 -47.54 -7.65
N GLU A 49 30.96 -47.49 -8.98
CA GLU A 49 30.69 -48.65 -9.83
C GLU A 49 31.99 -49.46 -10.11
N GLU A 50 33.18 -48.91 -9.81
CA GLU A 50 34.45 -49.58 -9.96
C GLU A 50 34.64 -50.65 -8.87
N GLU A 51 34.98 -51.92 -9.23
CA GLU A 51 35.03 -53.04 -8.30
C GLU A 51 36.27 -53.02 -7.38
N ASP A 52 37.36 -52.35 -7.79
CA ASP A 52 38.64 -52.34 -7.10
C ASP A 52 38.78 -51.27 -5.99
N LEU A 53 37.72 -50.60 -5.59
CA LEU A 53 37.76 -49.58 -4.54
C LEU A 53 37.99 -50.20 -3.14
N THR A 54 38.98 -49.64 -2.42
CA THR A 54 39.15 -50.01 -1.00
C THR A 54 37.93 -49.55 -0.18
N VAL A 55 37.68 -50.17 0.98
CA VAL A 55 36.56 -49.80 1.87
C VAL A 55 36.64 -48.33 2.29
N LEU A 56 37.84 -47.83 2.53
CA LEU A 56 38.05 -46.40 2.91
C LEU A 56 37.76 -45.45 1.76
N ASP A 57 38.19 -45.79 0.54
CA ASP A 57 37.94 -44.97 -0.65
C ASP A 57 36.45 -44.95 -0.99
N ARG A 58 35.76 -46.07 -0.84
CA ARG A 58 34.31 -46.17 -1.01
C ARG A 58 33.56 -45.26 -0.04
N GLN A 59 33.87 -45.33 1.25
CA GLN A 59 33.27 -44.46 2.28
C GLN A 59 33.55 -42.98 2.01
N HIS A 60 34.77 -42.66 1.58
CA HIS A 60 35.13 -41.27 1.26
C HIS A 60 34.33 -40.77 0.04
N THR A 61 34.21 -41.54 -1.01
CA THR A 61 33.45 -41.23 -2.24
C THR A 61 31.97 -41.08 -1.96
N GLU A 62 31.38 -41.94 -1.12
CA GLU A 62 29.99 -41.82 -0.68
C GLU A 62 29.72 -40.50 0.09
N ARG A 63 30.63 -40.10 0.99
CA ARG A 63 30.52 -38.79 1.71
C ARG A 63 30.58 -37.62 0.74
N LEU A 64 31.46 -37.64 -0.25
CA LEU A 64 31.54 -36.59 -1.26
C LEU A 64 30.27 -36.54 -2.12
N LEU A 65 29.77 -37.70 -2.57
CA LEU A 65 28.54 -37.83 -3.32
C LEU A 65 27.35 -37.21 -2.52
N ALA A 66 27.20 -37.60 -1.27
CA ALA A 66 26.16 -37.09 -0.39
C ALA A 66 26.26 -35.55 -0.20
N SER A 67 27.49 -35.04 -0.04
CA SER A 67 27.75 -33.60 0.08
C SER A 67 27.31 -32.83 -1.16
N HIS A 68 27.70 -33.27 -2.35
CA HIS A 68 27.35 -32.59 -3.61
C HIS A 68 25.86 -32.72 -3.91
N THR A 69 25.21 -33.84 -3.66
CA THR A 69 23.77 -34.04 -3.78
C THR A 69 23.02 -33.06 -2.88
N LYS A 70 23.39 -32.97 -1.59
CA LYS A 70 22.80 -32.03 -0.63
C LYS A 70 22.94 -30.57 -1.08
N GLN A 71 24.07 -30.18 -1.67
CA GLN A 71 24.30 -28.84 -2.19
C GLN A 71 23.44 -28.55 -3.43
N LEU A 72 23.27 -29.51 -4.31
CA LEU A 72 22.42 -29.39 -5.50
C LEU A 72 20.94 -29.28 -5.10
N ASP A 73 20.47 -30.14 -4.19
CA ASP A 73 19.10 -30.11 -3.67
C ASP A 73 18.79 -28.79 -2.96
N LYS A 74 19.73 -28.30 -2.14
CA LYS A 74 19.61 -26.98 -1.48
C LYS A 74 19.51 -25.85 -2.50
N SER A 75 20.18 -25.95 -3.64
CA SER A 75 20.09 -24.99 -4.73
C SER A 75 18.77 -25.09 -5.50
N ASN A 76 18.27 -26.28 -5.76
CA ASN A 76 17.05 -26.55 -6.53
C ASN A 76 15.77 -26.27 -5.73
N ASN A 77 15.81 -26.52 -4.40
CA ASN A 77 14.67 -26.32 -3.50
C ASN A 77 14.66 -24.92 -2.84
N ARG A 78 15.56 -24.04 -3.25
CA ARG A 78 15.65 -22.70 -2.72
C ARG A 78 14.41 -21.90 -3.10
N GLY A 79 13.60 -21.57 -2.12
CA GLY A 79 12.33 -20.84 -2.29
C GLY A 79 11.10 -21.74 -2.31
N LYS A 80 11.18 -23.04 -2.63
CA LYS A 80 10.03 -23.95 -2.62
C LYS A 80 9.46 -24.17 -1.22
N ASN A 81 10.32 -24.18 -0.18
CA ASN A 81 9.93 -24.37 1.22
C ASN A 81 9.69 -23.03 1.97
N ARG A 82 9.67 -21.92 1.25
CA ARG A 82 9.41 -20.62 1.84
C ARG A 82 7.93 -20.33 1.81
N ARG A 83 7.34 -20.13 2.98
CA ARG A 83 5.96 -19.68 3.08
C ARG A 83 5.84 -18.24 2.61
N CYS A 84 4.78 -17.95 1.90
CA CYS A 84 4.40 -16.59 1.54
C CYS A 84 4.08 -15.81 2.82
N GLY A 85 4.68 -14.64 3.01
CA GLY A 85 4.40 -13.79 4.17
C GLY A 85 3.02 -13.10 4.12
N PHE A 86 2.17 -13.42 3.14
CA PHE A 86 0.81 -12.91 3.02
C PHE A 86 -0.23 -14.02 3.23
N CYS A 87 -0.27 -15.02 2.34
CA CYS A 87 -1.25 -16.11 2.42
C CYS A 87 -0.78 -17.34 3.24
N GLY A 88 0.51 -17.42 3.56
CA GLY A 88 1.08 -18.59 4.25
C GLY A 88 1.45 -19.76 3.35
N ASP A 89 1.03 -19.79 2.09
CA ASP A 89 1.26 -20.87 1.16
C ASP A 89 2.72 -20.96 0.68
N PHE A 90 3.08 -22.13 0.18
CA PHE A 90 4.43 -22.40 -0.33
C PHE A 90 4.56 -22.08 -1.82
N GLY A 91 5.78 -21.92 -2.29
CA GLY A 91 6.13 -21.87 -3.72
C GLY A 91 6.13 -20.48 -4.35
N HIS A 92 5.70 -19.46 -3.60
CA HIS A 92 5.73 -18.08 -4.07
C HIS A 92 6.15 -17.11 -2.96
N THR A 93 6.40 -15.86 -3.32
CA THR A 93 6.74 -14.78 -2.38
C THR A 93 5.55 -13.83 -2.21
N ARG A 94 5.54 -13.00 -1.16
CA ARG A 94 4.54 -11.94 -0.97
C ARG A 94 4.35 -11.07 -2.23
N ARG A 95 5.45 -10.77 -2.96
CA ARG A 95 5.42 -9.96 -4.19
C ARG A 95 4.67 -10.64 -5.35
N THR A 96 4.75 -11.98 -5.45
CA THR A 96 4.14 -12.79 -6.52
C THR A 96 2.86 -13.49 -6.07
N CYS A 97 2.37 -13.18 -4.87
CA CYS A 97 1.17 -13.76 -4.30
C CYS A 97 -0.07 -13.31 -5.09
N LYS A 98 -0.85 -14.27 -5.57
CA LYS A 98 -2.08 -14.01 -6.31
C LYS A 98 -3.14 -13.38 -5.39
N GLU A 99 -3.40 -13.97 -4.23
CA GLU A 99 -4.38 -13.47 -3.26
C GLU A 99 -4.10 -12.01 -2.84
N ARG A 100 -2.82 -11.66 -2.67
CA ARG A 100 -2.45 -10.28 -2.37
C ARG A 100 -2.78 -9.33 -3.53
N LYS A 101 -2.58 -9.76 -4.77
CA LYS A 101 -2.91 -8.97 -5.96
C LYS A 101 -4.41 -8.82 -6.13
N ASP A 102 -5.15 -9.90 -5.92
CA ASP A 102 -6.61 -9.91 -6.02
C ASP A 102 -7.22 -9.02 -4.93
N LYS A 103 -6.74 -9.12 -3.68
CA LYS A 103 -7.15 -8.23 -2.59
C LYS A 103 -6.81 -6.76 -2.87
N LEU A 104 -5.64 -6.48 -3.46
CA LEU A 104 -5.29 -5.12 -3.85
C LEU A 104 -6.25 -4.57 -4.92
N ALA A 105 -6.57 -5.36 -5.94
CA ALA A 105 -7.49 -4.96 -7.00
C ALA A 105 -8.89 -4.68 -6.45
N GLU A 106 -9.42 -5.57 -5.62
CA GLU A 106 -10.71 -5.41 -4.95
C GLU A 106 -10.76 -4.13 -4.09
N LYS A 107 -9.77 -3.94 -3.21
CA LYS A 107 -9.76 -2.78 -2.31
C LYS A 107 -9.50 -1.47 -3.02
N LEU A 108 -8.77 -1.50 -4.14
CA LEU A 108 -8.56 -0.34 -5.00
C LEU A 108 -9.88 0.09 -5.65
N GLU A 109 -10.59 -0.86 -6.27
CA GLU A 109 -11.89 -0.61 -6.90
C GLU A 109 -12.89 -0.04 -5.88
N GLN A 110 -13.04 -0.68 -4.73
CA GLN A 110 -13.90 -0.22 -3.64
C GLN A 110 -13.55 1.19 -3.16
N THR A 111 -12.27 1.50 -3.04
CA THR A 111 -11.80 2.82 -2.56
C THR A 111 -12.09 3.91 -3.59
N LEU A 112 -11.84 3.66 -4.86
CA LEU A 112 -12.13 4.60 -5.95
C LEU A 112 -13.62 4.86 -6.08
N ASP A 113 -14.44 3.80 -6.07
CA ASP A 113 -15.90 3.90 -6.15
C ASP A 113 -16.48 4.77 -5.02
N VAL A 114 -16.07 4.54 -3.77
CA VAL A 114 -16.51 5.37 -2.64
C VAL A 114 -16.10 6.84 -2.80
N ARG A 115 -14.86 7.11 -3.21
CA ARG A 115 -14.39 8.48 -3.42
C ARG A 115 -15.15 9.18 -4.54
N GLU A 116 -15.41 8.49 -5.65
CA GLU A 116 -16.15 9.04 -6.79
C GLU A 116 -17.60 9.35 -6.42
N ARG A 117 -18.28 8.44 -5.74
CA ARG A 117 -19.66 8.65 -5.27
C ARG A 117 -19.74 9.81 -4.29
N MET A 118 -18.83 9.92 -3.35
CA MET A 118 -18.77 11.06 -2.42
C MET A 118 -18.53 12.38 -3.14
N ARG A 119 -17.60 12.41 -4.11
CA ARG A 119 -17.38 13.60 -4.92
C ARG A 119 -18.65 14.00 -5.69
N ASP A 120 -19.30 13.04 -6.32
CA ASP A 120 -20.49 13.30 -7.12
C ASP A 120 -21.65 13.78 -6.21
N ALA A 121 -21.83 13.21 -5.03
CA ALA A 121 -22.80 13.68 -4.05
C ALA A 121 -22.51 15.12 -3.52
N LEU A 122 -21.23 15.46 -3.35
CA LEU A 122 -20.84 16.85 -3.02
C LEU A 122 -21.18 17.81 -4.17
N LEU A 123 -20.95 17.40 -5.42
CA LEU A 123 -21.30 18.18 -6.59
C LEU A 123 -22.82 18.42 -6.70
N ASP A 124 -23.62 17.38 -6.44
CA ASP A 124 -25.09 17.45 -6.51
C ASP A 124 -25.68 18.48 -5.54
N ILE A 125 -25.08 18.64 -4.36
CA ILE A 125 -25.50 19.67 -3.41
C ILE A 125 -24.78 21.02 -3.60
N GLY A 126 -23.85 21.12 -4.56
CA GLY A 126 -23.04 22.32 -4.80
C GLY A 126 -21.99 22.58 -3.72
N TYR A 127 -21.58 21.54 -2.96
CA TYR A 127 -20.56 21.64 -1.93
C TYR A 127 -19.18 21.29 -2.50
N GLY A 128 -18.35 22.30 -2.65
CA GLY A 128 -16.98 22.09 -3.16
C GLY A 128 -16.17 23.37 -3.07
N PRO A 129 -14.96 23.41 -3.62
CA PRO A 129 -14.14 24.61 -3.61
C PRO A 129 -14.92 25.85 -4.10
N GLY A 130 -14.90 26.90 -3.29
CA GLY A 130 -15.68 28.14 -3.53
C GLY A 130 -17.06 28.18 -2.88
N ALA A 131 -17.57 27.08 -2.31
CA ALA A 131 -18.84 27.09 -1.58
C ALA A 131 -18.73 27.88 -0.28
N LEU A 132 -19.76 28.67 0.04
CA LEU A 132 -19.88 29.35 1.32
C LEU A 132 -20.49 28.39 2.35
N VAL A 133 -19.81 28.21 3.47
CA VAL A 133 -20.22 27.30 4.53
C VAL A 133 -20.24 27.98 5.89
N ASN A 134 -21.09 27.47 6.74
CA ASN A 134 -21.11 27.82 8.15
C ASN A 134 -20.35 26.74 8.93
N VAL A 135 -19.36 27.13 9.70
CA VAL A 135 -18.40 26.23 10.37
C VAL A 135 -18.64 26.21 11.86
N THR A 136 -18.72 25.00 12.43
CA THR A 136 -18.73 24.77 13.87
C THR A 136 -17.51 23.96 14.26
N VAL A 137 -16.68 24.47 15.16
CA VAL A 137 -15.51 23.78 15.71
C VAL A 137 -15.54 23.90 17.22
N ARG A 138 -15.67 22.80 17.93
CA ARG A 138 -15.78 22.73 19.40
C ARG A 138 -14.53 22.19 20.10
N ASP A 139 -13.39 22.29 19.48
CA ASP A 139 -12.12 22.03 20.15
C ASP A 139 -11.67 23.25 20.98
N THR A 140 -10.39 23.39 21.19
CA THR A 140 -9.78 24.53 21.89
C THR A 140 -10.15 25.91 21.34
N ARG A 141 -10.72 25.99 20.14
CA ARG A 141 -11.07 27.23 19.44
C ARG A 141 -12.51 27.71 19.69
N TYR A 142 -13.39 26.80 19.99
CA TYR A 142 -14.82 27.01 20.19
C TYR A 142 -15.45 27.99 19.20
N LEU A 143 -15.60 27.54 17.97
CA LEU A 143 -16.25 28.28 16.90
C LEU A 143 -17.66 27.74 16.70
N ASP A 144 -18.63 28.62 16.68
CA ASP A 144 -20.01 28.27 16.34
C ASP A 144 -20.57 29.29 15.36
N GLY A 145 -20.99 28.82 14.20
CA GLY A 145 -21.64 29.66 13.21
C GLY A 145 -20.72 30.65 12.47
N VAL A 146 -19.42 30.32 12.31
CA VAL A 146 -18.49 31.20 11.60
C VAL A 146 -18.52 30.90 10.10
N LEU A 147 -18.65 31.96 9.29
CA LEU A 147 -18.69 31.84 7.84
C LEU A 147 -17.29 31.67 7.25
N GLY A 148 -17.18 30.74 6.29
CA GLY A 148 -15.97 30.50 5.54
C GLY A 148 -16.26 30.01 4.13
N VAL A 149 -15.22 29.98 3.32
CA VAL A 149 -15.27 29.47 1.96
C VAL A 149 -14.45 28.16 1.88
N VAL A 150 -15.04 27.12 1.31
CA VAL A 150 -14.36 25.86 1.07
C VAL A 150 -13.17 26.10 0.14
N LYS A 151 -11.98 25.79 0.60
CA LYS A 151 -10.72 25.90 -0.16
C LYS A 151 -10.41 24.60 -0.89
N SER A 152 -10.52 23.49 -0.19
CA SER A 152 -10.25 22.16 -0.77
C SER A 152 -11.00 21.07 -0.01
N VAL A 153 -11.22 19.95 -0.70
CA VAL A 153 -11.74 18.71 -0.14
C VAL A 153 -10.70 17.62 -0.43
N ASP A 154 -10.29 16.89 0.59
CA ASP A 154 -9.26 15.83 0.53
C ASP A 154 -9.93 14.47 0.73
N PHE A 155 -9.71 13.55 -0.21
CA PHE A 155 -10.23 12.17 -0.17
C PHE A 155 -9.14 11.13 0.18
N LYS A 156 -7.89 11.55 0.42
CA LYS A 156 -6.75 10.63 0.57
C LYS A 156 -6.97 9.52 1.58
N GLU A 157 -7.59 9.83 2.71
CA GLU A 157 -7.81 8.87 3.80
C GLU A 157 -9.17 8.19 3.74
N MET A 158 -10.00 8.53 2.75
CA MET A 158 -11.32 7.92 2.61
C MET A 158 -11.24 6.55 1.95
N GLN A 159 -11.81 5.57 2.61
CA GLN A 159 -11.93 4.19 2.14
C GLN A 159 -13.24 3.55 2.64
N GLN A 160 -13.71 2.54 1.93
CA GLN A 160 -14.98 1.87 2.23
C GLN A 160 -15.07 1.35 3.67
N ASN A 161 -14.03 0.70 4.16
CA ASN A 161 -14.02 0.10 5.50
C ASN A 161 -14.17 1.14 6.61
N HIS A 162 -13.75 2.39 6.40
CA HIS A 162 -13.92 3.46 7.39
C HIS A 162 -15.35 4.00 7.40
N VAL A 163 -16.01 3.99 6.24
CA VAL A 163 -17.34 4.58 6.08
C VAL A 163 -18.43 3.59 6.46
N TYR A 164 -18.30 2.32 6.04
CA TYR A 164 -19.38 1.32 6.14
C TYR A 164 -19.08 0.16 7.11
N ASP A 165 -17.87 -0.34 7.15
CA ASP A 165 -17.54 -1.58 7.89
C ASP A 165 -17.02 -1.34 9.32
N GLY A 166 -16.78 -0.09 9.71
CA GLY A 166 -16.30 0.27 11.04
C GLY A 166 -14.97 -0.34 11.41
N GLY A 167 -14.04 -0.38 10.48
CA GLY A 167 -12.67 -0.83 10.75
C GLY A 167 -12.15 -0.22 12.05
N SER A 168 -11.41 -0.96 12.85
CA SER A 168 -11.11 -0.74 14.28
C SER A 168 -10.43 0.60 14.62
N TRP A 169 -10.13 1.39 13.61
CA TRP A 169 -9.64 2.76 13.71
C TRP A 169 -10.31 3.59 12.62
N ALA A 170 -11.60 3.94 12.82
CA ALA A 170 -12.14 5.09 12.10
C ALA A 170 -11.14 6.23 12.33
N PRO A 171 -10.56 6.82 11.26
CA PRO A 171 -9.54 7.82 11.45
C PRO A 171 -10.12 8.91 12.34
N MET A 172 -9.45 9.12 13.44
CA MET A 172 -9.86 10.09 14.48
C MET A 172 -10.01 11.52 13.92
N HIS A 173 -9.69 11.74 12.64
CA HIS A 173 -9.56 13.04 12.02
C HIS A 173 -10.12 13.03 10.60
N ASN A 174 -11.43 12.81 10.43
CA ASN A 174 -12.11 12.99 9.14
C ASN A 174 -12.31 14.49 8.81
N HIS A 175 -11.30 15.31 9.09
CA HIS A 175 -11.31 16.73 8.72
C HIS A 175 -10.85 16.87 7.27
N ASN A 176 -11.71 16.45 6.35
CA ASN A 176 -11.42 16.34 4.93
C ASN A 176 -11.61 17.65 4.17
N VAL A 177 -12.17 18.65 4.82
CA VAL A 177 -12.50 19.92 4.18
C VAL A 177 -11.68 21.02 4.82
N THR A 178 -10.87 21.70 4.03
CA THR A 178 -10.19 22.92 4.44
C THR A 178 -11.07 24.12 4.09
N VAL A 179 -11.42 24.89 5.09
CA VAL A 179 -12.24 26.10 4.96
C VAL A 179 -11.41 27.32 5.31
N LYS A 180 -11.38 28.31 4.42
CA LYS A 180 -10.84 29.63 4.67
C LYS A 180 -11.93 30.50 5.30
N LEU A 181 -11.68 30.99 6.50
CA LEU A 181 -12.63 31.83 7.23
C LEU A 181 -12.70 33.22 6.61
N LEU A 182 -13.92 33.82 6.57
CA LEU A 182 -14.08 35.18 6.08
C LEU A 182 -13.50 36.20 7.06
N GLN A 183 -13.46 35.86 8.34
CA GLN A 183 -12.79 36.63 9.37
C GLN A 183 -11.86 35.74 10.17
N PRO A 184 -10.60 36.12 10.35
CA PRO A 184 -9.69 35.39 11.22
C PRO A 184 -10.22 35.30 12.64
N ILE A 185 -9.99 34.21 13.30
CA ILE A 185 -10.42 33.95 14.66
C ILE A 185 -9.23 33.74 15.57
N LYS A 186 -9.39 34.01 16.86
CA LYS A 186 -8.36 33.73 17.86
C LYS A 186 -8.82 32.63 18.80
N ASP A 187 -7.95 31.70 19.10
CA ASP A 187 -8.19 30.70 20.16
C ASP A 187 -8.04 31.33 21.57
N TYR A 188 -8.28 30.49 22.58
CA TYR A 188 -8.15 30.89 23.98
C TYR A 188 -6.74 31.42 24.33
N TRP A 189 -5.69 30.96 23.63
CA TRP A 189 -4.32 31.39 23.82
C TRP A 189 -3.91 32.59 22.95
N GLY A 190 -4.82 33.12 22.16
CA GLY A 190 -4.59 34.28 21.28
C GLY A 190 -3.98 33.94 19.94
N THR A 191 -3.85 32.66 19.60
CA THR A 191 -3.39 32.21 18.28
C THR A 191 -4.45 32.52 17.24
N GLU A 192 -4.06 33.18 16.15
CA GLU A 192 -4.98 33.58 15.08
C GLU A 192 -5.01 32.49 14.00
N TYR A 193 -6.21 32.15 13.56
CA TYR A 193 -6.49 31.17 12.51
C TYR A 193 -7.32 31.82 11.41
N ASP A 194 -6.89 31.68 10.17
CA ASP A 194 -7.63 32.08 8.98
C ASP A 194 -8.15 30.85 8.19
N GLU A 195 -7.67 29.66 8.52
CA GLU A 195 -8.11 28.39 7.93
C GLU A 195 -8.42 27.36 9.04
N VAL A 196 -9.44 26.55 8.81
CA VAL A 196 -9.82 25.43 9.68
C VAL A 196 -10.12 24.17 8.85
N ASN A 197 -9.86 23.02 9.44
CA ASN A 197 -10.23 21.75 8.84
C ASN A 197 -11.50 21.23 9.52
N VAL A 198 -12.49 20.87 8.71
CA VAL A 198 -13.80 20.38 9.15
C VAL A 198 -14.21 19.14 8.39
N SER A 199 -15.21 18.45 8.86
CA SER A 199 -15.78 17.26 8.18
C SER A 199 -16.75 17.69 7.08
N MET A 200 -16.91 16.82 6.08
CA MET A 200 -17.98 16.96 5.06
C MET A 200 -19.36 16.90 5.72
N PRO A 201 -20.40 17.47 5.07
CA PRO A 201 -21.77 17.32 5.53
C PRO A 201 -22.18 15.85 5.64
N ILE A 202 -22.81 15.45 6.76
CA ILE A 202 -23.22 14.05 6.99
C ILE A 202 -24.22 13.57 5.93
N SER A 203 -25.04 14.47 5.39
CA SER A 203 -25.99 14.15 4.31
C SER A 203 -25.35 13.59 3.06
N VAL A 204 -24.09 13.94 2.78
CA VAL A 204 -23.32 13.46 1.62
C VAL A 204 -22.80 12.04 1.84
N LEU A 205 -22.65 11.63 3.07
CA LEU A 205 -22.07 10.33 3.42
C LEU A 205 -23.09 9.19 3.36
N ASN A 206 -24.39 9.49 3.31
CA ASN A 206 -25.46 8.50 3.21
C ASN A 206 -25.72 8.14 1.74
N LEU A 207 -24.75 7.42 1.13
CA LEU A 207 -24.79 7.04 -0.28
C LEU A 207 -25.60 5.75 -0.48
N ASP A 208 -26.57 5.79 -1.39
CA ASP A 208 -27.29 4.63 -1.94
C ASP A 208 -27.96 3.69 -0.90
N GLY A 209 -28.43 4.24 0.22
CA GLY A 209 -29.10 3.46 1.27
C GLY A 209 -28.17 2.54 2.09
N HIS A 210 -26.86 2.65 1.91
CA HIS A 210 -25.90 2.03 2.82
C HIS A 210 -25.92 2.76 4.16
N GLU A 211 -26.19 2.03 5.25
CA GLU A 211 -26.07 2.58 6.59
C GLU A 211 -24.61 2.92 6.88
N LEU A 212 -24.37 4.17 7.26
CA LEU A 212 -23.07 4.58 7.76
C LEU A 212 -22.76 3.81 9.04
N HIS A 213 -21.53 3.34 9.17
CA HIS A 213 -21.12 2.67 10.39
C HIS A 213 -21.36 3.56 11.61
N HIS A 214 -22.01 3.01 12.65
CA HIS A 214 -22.43 3.78 13.83
C HIS A 214 -21.26 4.52 14.50
N GLY A 215 -20.07 3.90 14.57
CA GLY A 215 -18.86 4.53 15.11
C GLY A 215 -18.34 5.69 14.26
N PHE A 216 -18.50 5.62 12.93
CA PHE A 216 -18.16 6.72 12.03
C PHE A 216 -19.09 7.93 12.27
N VAL A 217 -20.39 7.71 12.33
CA VAL A 217 -21.39 8.75 12.63
C VAL A 217 -21.18 9.34 14.02
N ALA A 218 -20.91 8.51 15.02
CA ALA A 218 -20.63 8.96 16.38
C ALA A 218 -19.35 9.81 16.43
N SER A 219 -18.26 9.37 15.78
CA SER A 219 -17.01 10.12 15.76
C SER A 219 -17.15 11.50 15.09
N MET A 220 -18.05 11.62 14.11
CA MET A 220 -18.35 12.90 13.47
C MET A 220 -19.21 13.82 14.36
N ARG A 221 -20.16 13.25 15.11
CA ARG A 221 -21.03 14.02 16.03
C ARG A 221 -20.29 14.48 17.29
N ASP A 222 -19.49 13.62 17.86
CA ASP A 222 -18.78 13.87 19.13
C ASP A 222 -17.66 14.91 19.02
N ARG A 223 -17.20 15.18 17.78
CA ARG A 223 -16.09 16.13 17.57
C ARG A 223 -16.52 17.51 17.09
N ASP A 224 -17.78 17.67 16.80
CA ASP A 224 -18.38 18.98 16.50
C ASP A 224 -17.58 19.87 15.50
N HIS A 225 -16.82 19.21 14.59
CA HIS A 225 -16.11 19.87 13.50
C HIS A 225 -16.97 19.76 12.24
N LEU A 226 -18.05 20.48 12.21
CA LEU A 226 -19.06 20.39 11.16
C LEU A 226 -19.01 21.57 10.23
N SER A 227 -19.38 21.35 8.97
CA SER A 227 -19.69 22.42 8.04
C SER A 227 -21.10 22.23 7.46
N THR A 228 -21.84 23.30 7.36
CA THR A 228 -23.15 23.33 6.70
C THR A 228 -23.13 24.29 5.52
N LEU A 229 -23.67 23.84 4.38
CA LEU A 229 -23.73 24.67 3.18
C LEU A 229 -24.65 25.87 3.38
N VAL A 230 -24.16 27.07 3.07
CA VAL A 230 -24.92 28.33 3.05
C VAL A 230 -25.22 28.75 1.62
N SER A 231 -24.24 28.67 0.73
CA SER A 231 -24.39 28.91 -0.70
C SER A 231 -23.52 27.99 -1.50
N SER A 232 -24.11 27.39 -2.55
CA SER A 232 -23.44 26.49 -3.46
C SER A 232 -22.37 27.20 -4.31
N SER A 233 -21.38 26.45 -4.73
CA SER A 233 -20.41 26.88 -5.74
C SER A 233 -20.69 26.23 -7.09
N GLU A 234 -20.30 26.89 -8.17
CA GLU A 234 -20.26 26.31 -9.51
C GLU A 234 -18.99 25.45 -9.66
N CYS A 235 -18.87 24.39 -8.84
CA CYS A 235 -17.73 23.50 -8.91
C CYS A 235 -17.97 22.35 -9.90
N SER A 236 -16.90 21.81 -10.44
CA SER A 236 -16.90 20.65 -11.34
C SER A 236 -15.96 19.58 -10.82
N LYS A 237 -15.96 18.39 -11.45
CA LYS A 237 -14.99 17.31 -11.11
C LYS A 237 -13.54 17.79 -11.11
N LYS A 238 -13.20 18.78 -11.95
CA LYS A 238 -11.86 19.36 -12.03
C LYS A 238 -11.50 20.29 -10.86
N SER A 239 -12.48 20.68 -10.06
CA SER A 239 -12.24 21.51 -8.87
C SER A 239 -11.69 20.71 -7.69
N PHE A 240 -11.77 19.37 -7.77
CA PHE A 240 -11.21 18.46 -6.76
C PHE A 240 -9.80 18.03 -7.17
N ASN A 241 -9.00 17.62 -6.19
CA ASN A 241 -7.64 17.15 -6.44
C ASN A 241 -7.66 15.85 -7.26
N SER A 242 -7.07 15.87 -8.46
CA SER A 242 -7.01 14.71 -9.36
C SER A 242 -6.22 13.54 -8.77
N ASP A 243 -5.24 13.79 -7.90
CA ASP A 243 -4.39 12.77 -7.30
C ASP A 243 -5.18 11.81 -6.40
N ASP A 244 -6.29 12.27 -5.82
CA ASP A 244 -7.15 11.46 -4.96
C ASP A 244 -7.93 10.38 -5.73
N PHE A 245 -7.99 10.51 -7.06
CA PHE A 245 -8.67 9.61 -8.00
C PHE A 245 -7.70 8.95 -8.98
N ASP A 246 -6.41 9.28 -8.93
CA ASP A 246 -5.38 8.64 -9.75
C ASP A 246 -5.16 7.19 -9.32
N THR A 247 -5.42 6.26 -10.24
CA THR A 247 -5.36 4.81 -9.98
C THR A 247 -3.99 4.36 -9.46
N GLU A 248 -2.90 4.95 -9.94
CA GLU A 248 -1.55 4.57 -9.50
C GLU A 248 -1.26 5.07 -8.09
N LEU A 249 -1.62 6.31 -7.78
CA LEU A 249 -1.42 6.91 -6.46
C LEU A 249 -2.29 6.24 -5.41
N VAL A 250 -3.58 6.03 -5.72
CA VAL A 250 -4.52 5.34 -4.83
C VAL A 250 -4.09 3.89 -4.61
N SER A 251 -3.62 3.18 -5.65
CA SER A 251 -3.10 1.81 -5.52
C SER A 251 -1.90 1.73 -4.57
N LYS A 252 -0.97 2.68 -4.64
CA LYS A 252 0.16 2.75 -3.71
C LYS A 252 -0.30 2.99 -2.28
N TRP A 253 -1.28 3.84 -2.10
CA TRP A 253 -1.86 4.14 -0.80
C TRP A 253 -2.61 2.93 -0.20
N VAL A 254 -3.50 2.28 -0.99
CA VAL A 254 -4.24 1.06 -0.61
C VAL A 254 -3.28 -0.07 -0.24
N LEU A 255 -2.22 -0.24 -1.04
CA LEU A 255 -1.21 -1.25 -0.78
C LEU A 255 -0.54 -1.05 0.58
N LYS A 256 -0.14 0.18 0.88
CA LYS A 256 0.57 0.52 2.12
C LYS A 256 -0.33 0.47 3.36
N ASN A 257 -1.57 0.94 3.26
CA ASN A 257 -2.40 1.19 4.44
C ASN A 257 -3.48 0.10 4.68
N ILE A 258 -3.83 -0.69 3.65
CA ILE A 258 -4.92 -1.67 3.75
C ILE A 258 -4.43 -3.11 3.52
N VAL A 259 -3.63 -3.32 2.49
CA VAL A 259 -3.21 -4.67 2.08
C VAL A 259 -1.95 -5.12 2.83
N ASP A 260 -1.03 -4.21 3.05
CA ASP A 260 0.28 -4.45 3.69
C ASP A 260 0.51 -3.47 4.86
N PRO A 261 -0.41 -3.31 5.82
CA PRO A 261 -0.30 -2.37 6.93
C PRO A 261 0.88 -2.68 7.85
#